data_07645975cb280af2610e9fbcac40bbdd
#
_entry.id   07645975cb280af2610e9fbcac40bbdd
#
_cell.length_a   1.000
_cell.length_b   1.000
_cell.length_c   1.000
_cell.angle_alpha   90.00
_cell.angle_beta   90.00
_cell.angle_gamma   90.00
#
_symmetry.space_group_name_H-M   'P 1'
#
loop_
_entity.id
_entity.type
_entity.pdbx_description
1 polymer ?
#
loop_
_entity_poly.entity_id
_entity_poly.type
_entity_poly.pdbx_seq_one_letter_code
_entity_poly.pdbx_strand_id
1 'polypeptide(L)'
;MGSDAAIVQTAWSGVLRHAEEGLWMRRLLRRAAAVGAEGEIPVAAVVLDGSGRALGWGSNRREQDQHPLGHAELMALQQAARLRQDWRFNDCTLIVTLEPCPMCAGALVQARVGRVVFGAPDPKRGGLGGVLDLSRNASAHHHMQVEGGMEAEACAAQLEGWFKQRRLQQREQRSGRPAIPARSG
;
A
#
# COMPACT_ATOMS: atom_id res chain seq x y z
N MET A 1 -39.84 -9.57 -14.30
CA MET A 1 -38.69 -10.23 -15.01
C MET A 1 -37.47 -9.34 -15.17
N GLY A 2 -37.29 -8.29 -14.35
CA GLY A 2 -36.14 -7.35 -14.45
C GLY A 2 -35.09 -7.44 -13.37
N SER A 3 -35.31 -8.20 -12.27
CA SER A 3 -34.38 -8.20 -11.11
C SER A 3 -33.22 -9.18 -11.28
N ASP A 4 -33.41 -10.30 -11.90
CA ASP A 4 -32.39 -11.37 -11.97
C ASP A 4 -31.23 -11.02 -12.93
N ALA A 5 -31.52 -10.36 -14.03
CA ALA A 5 -30.49 -9.95 -15.00
C ALA A 5 -29.58 -8.86 -14.42
N ALA A 6 -30.12 -7.91 -13.66
CA ALA A 6 -29.36 -6.86 -13.00
C ALA A 6 -28.47 -7.43 -11.88
N ILE A 7 -28.97 -8.37 -11.09
CA ILE A 7 -28.21 -9.05 -10.03
C ILE A 7 -27.07 -9.88 -10.64
N VAL A 8 -27.33 -10.63 -11.70
CA VAL A 8 -26.31 -11.43 -12.41
C VAL A 8 -25.24 -10.51 -13.00
N GLN A 9 -25.62 -9.41 -13.65
CA GLN A 9 -24.68 -8.48 -14.26
C GLN A 9 -23.81 -7.75 -13.22
N THR A 10 -24.37 -7.42 -12.06
CA THR A 10 -23.64 -6.82 -10.93
C THR A 10 -22.64 -7.83 -10.31
N ALA A 11 -23.06 -9.10 -10.17
CA ALA A 11 -22.19 -10.16 -9.67
C ALA A 11 -21.00 -10.42 -10.62
N TRP A 12 -21.24 -10.51 -11.94
CA TRP A 12 -20.17 -10.69 -12.94
C TRP A 12 -19.21 -9.51 -13.00
N SER A 13 -19.70 -8.28 -12.91
CA SER A 13 -18.83 -7.09 -12.86
C SER A 13 -17.96 -7.08 -11.61
N GLY A 14 -18.47 -7.55 -10.47
CA GLY A 14 -17.70 -7.73 -9.23
C GLY A 14 -16.59 -8.77 -9.37
N VAL A 15 -16.88 -9.93 -9.97
CA VAL A 15 -15.89 -11.00 -10.20
C VAL A 15 -14.79 -10.55 -11.16
N LEU A 16 -15.14 -9.89 -12.27
CA LEU A 16 -14.16 -9.36 -13.22
C LEU A 16 -13.25 -8.30 -12.57
N ARG A 17 -13.83 -7.39 -11.80
CA ARG A 17 -13.08 -6.38 -11.06
C ARG A 17 -12.09 -7.01 -10.08
N HIS A 18 -12.52 -7.98 -9.30
CA HIS A 18 -11.68 -8.69 -8.35
C HIS A 18 -10.50 -9.41 -9.04
N ALA A 19 -10.75 -10.05 -10.20
CA ALA A 19 -9.69 -10.67 -11.00
C ALA A 19 -8.66 -9.66 -11.52
N GLU A 20 -9.11 -8.51 -11.99
CA GLU A 20 -8.24 -7.42 -12.45
C GLU A 20 -7.40 -6.83 -11.30
N GLU A 21 -7.99 -6.63 -10.13
CA GLU A 21 -7.30 -6.16 -8.93
C GLU A 21 -6.25 -7.14 -8.46
N GLY A 22 -6.51 -8.45 -8.55
CA GLY A 22 -5.51 -9.49 -8.29
C GLY A 22 -4.33 -9.43 -9.27
N LEU A 23 -4.57 -9.13 -10.56
CA LEU A 23 -3.49 -8.89 -11.52
C LEU A 23 -2.64 -7.65 -11.15
N TRP A 24 -3.29 -6.57 -10.70
CA TRP A 24 -2.59 -5.39 -10.21
C TRP A 24 -1.76 -5.71 -8.96
N MET A 25 -2.34 -6.44 -7.99
CA MET A 25 -1.60 -6.83 -6.77
C MET A 25 -0.34 -7.63 -7.12
N ARG A 26 -0.41 -8.60 -8.05
CA ARG A 26 0.77 -9.36 -8.50
C ARG A 26 1.83 -8.48 -9.19
N ARG A 27 1.42 -7.44 -9.92
CA ARG A 27 2.36 -6.44 -10.48
C ARG A 27 3.02 -5.61 -9.37
N LEU A 28 2.25 -5.23 -8.35
CA LEU A 28 2.76 -4.50 -7.19
C LEU A 28 3.75 -5.34 -6.38
N LEU A 29 3.50 -6.63 -6.18
CA LEU A 29 4.45 -7.55 -5.53
C LEU A 29 5.80 -7.59 -6.25
N ARG A 30 5.81 -7.64 -7.60
CA ARG A 30 7.07 -7.58 -8.37
C ARG A 30 7.78 -6.24 -8.19
N ARG A 31 7.04 -5.13 -8.18
CA ARG A 31 7.60 -3.79 -7.94
C ARG A 31 8.15 -3.67 -6.52
N ALA A 32 7.42 -4.16 -5.52
CA ALA A 32 7.86 -4.19 -4.13
C ALA A 32 9.15 -5.02 -3.96
N ALA A 33 9.25 -6.18 -4.64
CA ALA A 33 10.48 -6.97 -4.64
C ALA A 33 11.68 -6.19 -5.17
N ALA A 34 11.51 -5.45 -6.27
CA ALA A 34 12.57 -4.65 -6.87
C ALA A 34 13.10 -3.57 -5.91
N VAL A 35 12.21 -2.77 -5.30
CA VAL A 35 12.64 -1.73 -4.35
C VAL A 35 13.17 -2.33 -3.05
N GLY A 36 12.68 -3.51 -2.66
CA GLY A 36 13.23 -4.27 -1.52
C GLY A 36 14.68 -4.69 -1.74
N ALA A 37 15.05 -5.05 -2.98
CA ALA A 37 16.44 -5.35 -3.36
C ALA A 37 17.35 -4.11 -3.32
N GLU A 38 16.79 -2.91 -3.50
CA GLU A 38 17.48 -1.62 -3.37
C GLU A 38 17.60 -1.13 -1.93
N GLY A 39 17.07 -1.87 -0.94
CA GLY A 39 17.17 -1.57 0.49
C GLY A 39 15.96 -0.88 1.11
N GLU A 40 14.95 -0.57 0.32
CA GLU A 40 13.67 -0.05 0.81
C GLU A 40 12.77 -1.13 1.40
N ILE A 41 11.84 -0.75 2.28
CA ILE A 41 10.77 -1.65 2.70
C ILE A 41 9.92 -2.00 1.46
N PRO A 42 9.68 -3.30 1.16
CA PRO A 42 9.05 -3.74 -0.07
C PRO A 42 7.54 -3.49 -0.08
N VAL A 43 7.15 -2.23 -0.23
CA VAL A 43 5.75 -1.81 -0.37
C VAL A 43 5.60 -1.05 -1.69
N ALA A 44 4.53 -1.38 -2.41
CA ALA A 44 4.16 -0.71 -3.66
C ALA A 44 2.67 -0.47 -3.74
N ALA A 45 2.28 0.61 -4.43
CA ALA A 45 0.90 1.03 -4.61
C ALA A 45 0.63 1.51 -6.04
N VAL A 46 -0.63 1.47 -6.45
CA VAL A 46 -1.14 2.05 -7.70
C VAL A 46 -2.48 2.74 -7.45
N VAL A 47 -2.70 3.87 -8.10
CA VAL A 47 -4.02 4.51 -8.18
C VAL A 47 -4.60 4.23 -9.56
N LEU A 48 -5.79 3.67 -9.60
CA LEU A 48 -6.56 3.38 -10.82
C LEU A 48 -7.75 4.32 -10.90
N ASP A 49 -8.09 4.78 -12.11
CA ASP A 49 -9.35 5.49 -12.36
C ASP A 49 -10.54 4.52 -12.45
N GLY A 50 -11.76 5.05 -12.60
CA GLY A 50 -12.99 4.27 -12.69
C GLY A 50 -13.04 3.29 -13.90
N SER A 51 -12.14 3.45 -14.88
CA SER A 51 -11.99 2.53 -16.02
C SER A 51 -10.92 1.46 -15.79
N GLY A 52 -10.23 1.47 -14.64
CA GLY A 52 -9.13 0.55 -14.33
C GLY A 52 -7.77 0.97 -14.90
N ARG A 53 -7.64 2.16 -15.47
CA ARG A 53 -6.37 2.68 -15.98
C ARG A 53 -5.52 3.25 -14.85
N ALA A 54 -4.22 2.94 -14.86
CA ALA A 54 -3.29 3.47 -13.87
C ALA A 54 -3.02 4.96 -14.07
N LEU A 55 -3.29 5.76 -13.03
CA LEU A 55 -3.01 7.19 -12.94
C LEU A 55 -1.68 7.47 -12.24
N GLY A 56 -1.29 6.64 -11.29
CA GLY A 56 -0.07 6.85 -10.54
C GLY A 56 0.43 5.57 -9.88
N TRP A 57 1.75 5.45 -9.82
CA TRP A 57 2.46 4.35 -9.17
C TRP A 57 3.31 4.89 -8.04
N GLY A 58 3.42 4.13 -6.97
CA GLY A 58 4.29 4.43 -5.85
C GLY A 58 5.01 3.19 -5.35
N SER A 59 6.16 3.40 -4.78
CA SER A 59 6.88 2.44 -3.96
C SER A 59 7.56 3.20 -2.82
N ASN A 60 7.92 2.50 -1.76
CA ASN A 60 8.62 3.14 -0.65
C ASN A 60 9.92 3.79 -1.15
N ARG A 61 10.21 4.98 -0.63
CA ARG A 61 11.40 5.80 -0.98
C ARG A 61 11.97 6.54 0.25
N ARG A 62 11.75 5.98 1.44
CA ARG A 62 12.17 6.63 2.69
C ARG A 62 13.68 6.71 2.84
N GLU A 63 14.34 5.60 2.57
CA GLU A 63 15.80 5.49 2.70
C GLU A 63 16.49 6.16 1.50
N GLN A 64 16.01 5.92 0.30
CA GLN A 64 16.60 6.43 -0.93
C GLN A 64 16.54 7.96 -1.02
N ASP A 65 15.40 8.56 -0.70
CA ASP A 65 15.18 10.00 -0.81
C ASP A 65 15.34 10.74 0.52
N GLN A 66 15.68 10.01 1.62
CA GLN A 66 15.70 10.55 2.99
C GLN A 66 14.40 11.28 3.33
N HIS A 67 13.29 10.73 2.84
CA HIS A 67 11.97 11.35 2.89
C HIS A 67 11.05 10.63 3.90
N PRO A 68 10.75 11.22 5.07
CA PRO A 68 9.97 10.55 6.12
C PRO A 68 8.54 10.19 5.69
N LEU A 69 7.99 10.90 4.71
CA LEU A 69 6.65 10.67 4.14
C LEU A 69 6.70 9.84 2.85
N GLY A 70 7.86 9.30 2.45
CA GLY A 70 8.07 8.56 1.21
C GLY A 70 7.43 7.17 1.22
N HIS A 71 6.15 7.06 1.59
CA HIS A 71 5.37 5.83 1.54
C HIS A 71 4.76 5.62 0.15
N ALA A 72 4.62 4.36 -0.24
CA ALA A 72 4.14 3.97 -1.56
C ALA A 72 2.82 4.62 -1.94
N GLU A 73 1.88 4.70 -1.01
CA GLU A 73 0.55 5.28 -1.20
C GLU A 73 0.63 6.77 -1.52
N LEU A 74 1.46 7.51 -0.77
CA LEU A 74 1.63 8.96 -0.96
C LEU A 74 2.33 9.24 -2.29
N MET A 75 3.32 8.43 -2.66
CA MET A 75 4.00 8.54 -3.97
C MET A 75 3.03 8.30 -5.12
N ALA A 76 2.18 7.27 -5.00
CA ALA A 76 1.16 6.97 -6.01
C ALA A 76 0.11 8.09 -6.14
N LEU A 77 -0.40 8.61 -5.02
CA LEU A 77 -1.34 9.74 -5.00
C LEU A 77 -0.74 10.99 -5.62
N GLN A 78 0.50 11.31 -5.27
CA GLN A 78 1.18 12.51 -5.80
C GLN A 78 1.34 12.43 -7.32
N GLN A 79 1.72 11.26 -7.86
CA GLN A 79 1.83 11.06 -9.30
C GLN A 79 0.46 11.14 -9.97
N ALA A 80 -0.56 10.49 -9.40
CA ALA A 80 -1.92 10.51 -9.92
C ALA A 80 -2.51 11.92 -9.95
N ALA A 81 -2.31 12.72 -8.89
CA ALA A 81 -2.78 14.09 -8.82
C ALA A 81 -2.16 14.98 -9.90
N ARG A 82 -0.84 14.82 -10.17
CA ARG A 82 -0.15 15.53 -11.25
C ARG A 82 -0.68 15.16 -12.64
N LEU A 83 -0.94 13.85 -12.88
CA LEU A 83 -1.47 13.39 -14.15
C LEU A 83 -2.92 13.86 -14.37
N ARG A 84 -3.73 13.77 -13.31
CA ARG A 84 -5.15 14.12 -13.37
C ARG A 84 -5.40 15.65 -13.33
N GLN A 85 -4.45 16.43 -12.81
CA GLN A 85 -4.59 17.86 -12.51
C GLN A 85 -5.76 18.14 -11.53
N ASP A 86 -6.05 17.14 -10.65
CA ASP A 86 -7.05 17.22 -9.58
C ASP A 86 -6.55 16.43 -8.37
N TRP A 87 -6.90 16.89 -7.18
CA TRP A 87 -6.56 16.25 -5.92
C TRP A 87 -7.65 15.29 -5.40
N ARG A 88 -8.82 15.25 -6.06
CA ARG A 88 -9.97 14.41 -5.68
C ARG A 88 -9.97 13.09 -6.45
N PHE A 89 -10.19 11.99 -5.72
CA PHE A 89 -10.12 10.62 -6.25
C PHE A 89 -11.38 9.80 -5.93
N ASN A 90 -12.56 10.44 -5.93
CA ASN A 90 -13.83 9.80 -5.55
C ASN A 90 -14.19 8.57 -6.42
N ASP A 91 -13.77 8.58 -7.67
CA ASP A 91 -13.98 7.51 -8.67
C ASP A 91 -12.78 6.55 -8.78
N CYS A 92 -11.77 6.73 -7.96
CA CYS A 92 -10.52 5.97 -8.05
C CYS A 92 -10.42 4.88 -7.00
N THR A 93 -9.65 3.85 -7.35
CA THR A 93 -9.23 2.78 -6.44
C THR A 93 -7.73 2.86 -6.21
N LEU A 94 -7.30 2.88 -4.95
CA LEU A 94 -5.90 2.65 -4.59
C LEU A 94 -5.73 1.16 -4.26
N ILE A 95 -4.72 0.53 -4.87
CA ILE A 95 -4.31 -0.85 -4.53
C ILE A 95 -2.89 -0.77 -3.95
N VAL A 96 -2.64 -1.48 -2.83
CA VAL A 96 -1.35 -1.44 -2.12
C VAL A 96 -1.04 -2.81 -1.49
N THR A 97 0.23 -3.19 -1.43
CA THR A 97 0.65 -4.51 -0.93
C THR A 97 0.54 -4.68 0.58
N LEU A 98 0.50 -3.59 1.35
CA LEU A 98 0.37 -3.58 2.81
C LEU A 98 -0.75 -2.64 3.22
N GLU A 99 -1.46 -2.96 4.30
CA GLU A 99 -2.46 -2.07 4.89
C GLU A 99 -1.88 -0.69 5.15
N PRO A 100 -2.51 0.40 4.67
CA PRO A 100 -2.07 1.77 4.90
C PRO A 100 -1.97 2.11 6.38
N CYS A 101 -0.84 2.71 6.78
CA CYS A 101 -0.68 3.23 8.14
C CYS A 101 -1.57 4.46 8.38
N PRO A 102 -1.74 4.95 9.63
CA PRO A 102 -2.61 6.10 9.92
C PRO A 102 -2.30 7.36 9.12
N MET A 103 -1.02 7.64 8.84
CA MET A 103 -0.62 8.77 7.99
C MET A 103 -1.16 8.61 6.56
N CYS A 104 -0.97 7.44 5.96
CA CYS A 104 -1.44 7.16 4.60
C CYS A 104 -2.97 7.09 4.55
N ALA A 105 -3.61 6.40 5.52
CA ALA A 105 -5.07 6.34 5.62
C ALA A 105 -5.70 7.74 5.74
N GLY A 106 -5.11 8.62 6.55
CA GLY A 106 -5.51 10.02 6.65
C GLY A 106 -5.36 10.78 5.33
N ALA A 107 -4.26 10.56 4.60
CA ALA A 107 -4.06 11.17 3.29
C ALA A 107 -5.08 10.67 2.24
N LEU A 108 -5.46 9.39 2.29
CA LEU A 108 -6.50 8.80 1.42
C LEU A 108 -7.88 9.42 1.69
N VAL A 109 -8.22 9.67 2.98
CA VAL A 109 -9.44 10.41 3.37
C VAL A 109 -9.39 11.83 2.82
N GLN A 110 -8.27 12.54 2.98
CA GLN A 110 -8.10 13.90 2.47
C GLN A 110 -8.22 13.97 0.94
N ALA A 111 -7.63 13.01 0.24
CA ALA A 111 -7.71 12.91 -1.21
C ALA A 111 -9.07 12.39 -1.72
N ARG A 112 -10.00 12.07 -0.82
CA ARG A 112 -11.33 11.52 -1.14
C ARG A 112 -11.28 10.28 -2.02
N VAL A 113 -10.37 9.36 -1.73
CA VAL A 113 -10.27 8.11 -2.50
C VAL A 113 -11.54 7.29 -2.31
N GLY A 114 -12.15 6.84 -3.42
CA GLY A 114 -13.41 6.11 -3.39
C GLY A 114 -13.27 4.70 -2.83
N ARG A 115 -12.16 4.01 -3.16
CA ARG A 115 -11.92 2.63 -2.73
C ARG A 115 -10.44 2.37 -2.46
N VAL A 116 -10.17 1.54 -1.45
CA VAL A 116 -8.83 1.03 -1.12
C VAL A 116 -8.87 -0.49 -1.07
N VAL A 117 -7.93 -1.12 -1.78
CA VAL A 117 -7.69 -2.56 -1.73
C VAL A 117 -6.27 -2.79 -1.22
N PHE A 118 -6.11 -3.55 -0.16
CA PHE A 118 -4.77 -3.85 0.35
C PHE A 118 -4.50 -5.36 0.47
N GLY A 119 -3.21 -5.72 0.40
CA GLY A 119 -2.76 -7.10 0.51
C GLY A 119 -2.69 -7.56 1.96
N ALA A 120 -1.51 -7.53 2.55
CA ALA A 120 -1.29 -7.96 3.94
C ALA A 120 -1.91 -6.97 4.94
N PRO A 121 -2.63 -7.43 5.97
CA PRO A 121 -3.02 -6.59 7.09
C PRO A 121 -1.80 -6.20 7.95
N ASP A 122 -1.85 -5.02 8.58
CA ASP A 122 -0.82 -4.60 9.55
C ASP A 122 -1.42 -4.49 10.96
N PRO A 123 -1.33 -5.56 11.78
CA PRO A 123 -1.89 -5.56 13.13
C PRO A 123 -1.13 -4.65 14.11
N LYS A 124 -0.02 -4.05 13.69
CA LYS A 124 0.79 -3.15 14.53
C LYS A 124 0.61 -1.68 14.18
N ARG A 125 0.31 -1.36 12.93
CA ARG A 125 0.27 0.01 12.41
C ARG A 125 -0.85 0.27 11.41
N GLY A 126 -1.74 -0.69 11.16
CA GLY A 126 -2.82 -0.53 10.18
C GLY A 126 -3.79 0.58 10.57
N GLY A 127 -4.13 1.42 9.62
CA GLY A 127 -5.03 2.56 9.78
C GLY A 127 -6.40 2.37 9.14
N LEU A 128 -6.68 1.17 8.60
CA LEU A 128 -7.93 0.82 7.91
C LEU A 128 -8.59 -0.44 8.49
N GLY A 129 -8.37 -0.72 9.77
CA GLY A 129 -8.96 -1.84 10.50
C GLY A 129 -7.98 -2.65 11.35
N GLY A 130 -6.67 -2.52 11.12
CA GLY A 130 -5.64 -3.22 11.88
C GLY A 130 -5.52 -2.74 13.33
N VAL A 131 -5.21 -1.46 13.53
CA VAL A 131 -5.11 -0.81 14.85
C VAL A 131 -6.14 0.30 14.99
N LEU A 132 -6.29 1.08 13.94
CA LEU A 132 -7.27 2.16 13.81
C LEU A 132 -8.09 1.93 12.54
N ASP A 133 -9.30 2.48 12.49
CA ASP A 133 -10.10 2.54 11.28
C ASP A 133 -10.45 4.00 10.95
N LEU A 134 -9.62 4.63 10.14
CA LEU A 134 -9.83 6.00 9.69
C LEU A 134 -10.84 6.08 8.53
N SER A 135 -11.21 4.98 7.90
CA SER A 135 -12.23 4.97 6.83
C SER A 135 -13.63 5.25 7.35
N ARG A 136 -13.85 4.99 8.64
CA ARG A 136 -15.16 5.14 9.33
C ARG A 136 -15.10 6.03 10.56
N ASN A 137 -13.96 6.69 10.81
CA ASN A 137 -13.80 7.54 11.98
C ASN A 137 -14.72 8.75 11.88
N ALA A 138 -15.28 9.21 13.02
CA ALA A 138 -16.15 10.37 13.08
C ALA A 138 -15.49 11.69 12.59
N SER A 139 -14.16 11.78 12.63
CA SER A 139 -13.39 12.89 12.07
C SER A 139 -13.20 12.81 10.55
N ALA A 140 -13.53 11.67 9.92
CA ALA A 140 -13.39 11.51 8.48
C ALA A 140 -14.55 12.23 7.77
N HIS A 141 -14.22 13.26 7.01
CA HIS A 141 -15.20 14.00 6.18
C HIS A 141 -15.52 13.27 4.86
N HIS A 142 -14.86 12.14 4.59
CA HIS A 142 -15.06 11.27 3.43
C HIS A 142 -14.91 9.81 3.87
N HIS A 143 -15.83 8.97 3.41
CA HIS A 143 -15.82 7.53 3.66
C HIS A 143 -15.43 6.80 2.39
N MET A 144 -14.43 5.92 2.50
CA MET A 144 -13.97 5.08 1.40
C MET A 144 -14.39 3.63 1.61
N GLN A 145 -14.60 2.90 0.51
CA GLN A 145 -14.74 1.45 0.58
C GLN A 145 -13.37 0.83 0.83
N VAL A 146 -13.28 -0.10 1.79
CA VAL A 146 -12.03 -0.77 2.14
C VAL A 146 -12.18 -2.27 2.00
N GLU A 147 -11.25 -2.89 1.27
CA GLU A 147 -11.15 -4.33 1.12
C GLU A 147 -9.71 -4.78 1.40
N GLY A 148 -9.53 -5.61 2.40
CA GLY A 148 -8.24 -6.20 2.77
C GLY A 148 -8.15 -7.66 2.38
N GLY A 149 -6.91 -8.17 2.29
CA GLY A 149 -6.66 -9.60 2.09
C GLY A 149 -6.40 -10.03 0.64
N MET A 150 -6.30 -9.10 -0.30
CA MET A 150 -5.96 -9.41 -1.70
C MET A 150 -4.52 -9.93 -1.82
N GLU A 151 -4.36 -11.24 -2.15
CA GLU A 151 -3.04 -11.92 -2.19
C GLU A 151 -2.28 -11.76 -0.84
N ALA A 152 -3.00 -11.79 0.29
CA ALA A 152 -2.47 -11.46 1.61
C ALA A 152 -1.27 -12.28 2.02
N GLU A 153 -1.30 -13.60 1.78
CA GLU A 153 -0.20 -14.51 2.13
C GLU A 153 1.08 -14.16 1.37
N ALA A 154 0.97 -13.87 0.07
CA ALA A 154 2.13 -13.50 -0.76
C ALA A 154 2.71 -12.14 -0.32
N CYS A 155 1.85 -11.17 0.00
CA CYS A 155 2.25 -9.86 0.49
C CYS A 155 2.94 -9.96 1.87
N ALA A 156 2.38 -10.73 2.80
CA ALA A 156 2.96 -10.95 4.12
C ALA A 156 4.31 -11.67 4.04
N ALA A 157 4.39 -12.77 3.28
CA ALA A 157 5.60 -13.56 3.12
C ALA A 157 6.76 -12.73 2.55
N GLN A 158 6.48 -11.88 1.54
CA GLN A 158 7.48 -11.00 0.95
C GLN A 158 8.04 -10.02 1.99
N LEU A 159 7.18 -9.38 2.76
CA LEU A 159 7.56 -8.40 3.78
C LEU A 159 8.34 -9.06 4.94
N GLU A 160 7.87 -10.18 5.44
CA GLU A 160 8.51 -10.95 6.50
C GLU A 160 9.90 -11.45 6.08
N GLY A 161 10.01 -11.97 4.87
CA GLY A 161 11.28 -12.44 4.28
C GLY A 161 12.29 -11.32 4.22
N TRP A 162 11.90 -10.15 3.74
CA TRP A 162 12.76 -8.97 3.69
C TRP A 162 13.24 -8.52 5.08
N PHE A 163 12.34 -8.40 6.06
CA PHE A 163 12.73 -8.05 7.42
C PHE A 163 13.65 -9.10 8.08
N LYS A 164 13.44 -10.38 7.79
CA LYS A 164 14.32 -11.44 8.27
C LYS A 164 15.74 -11.27 7.72
N GLN A 165 15.88 -11.06 6.41
CA GLN A 165 17.17 -10.82 5.77
C GLN A 165 17.84 -9.55 6.31
N ARG A 166 17.11 -8.46 6.47
CA ARG A 166 17.65 -7.21 7.01
C ARG A 166 18.19 -7.35 8.42
N ARG A 167 17.49 -8.11 9.28
CA ARG A 167 17.98 -8.41 10.63
C ARG A 167 19.27 -9.24 10.63
N LEU A 168 19.42 -10.20 9.73
CA LEU A 168 20.63 -11.00 9.61
C LEU A 168 21.81 -10.12 9.17
N GLN A 169 21.66 -9.32 8.14
CA GLN A 169 22.69 -8.39 7.65
C GLN A 169 23.15 -7.40 8.74
N GLN A 170 22.21 -6.87 9.52
CA GLN A 170 22.54 -5.96 10.63
C GLN A 170 23.32 -6.65 11.76
N ARG A 171 23.03 -7.93 12.04
CA ARG A 171 23.78 -8.72 13.03
C ARG A 171 25.20 -8.98 12.56
N GLU A 172 25.40 -9.37 11.29
CA GLU A 172 26.71 -9.60 10.69
C GLU A 172 27.56 -8.32 10.71
N GLN A 173 26.99 -7.19 10.34
CA GLN A 173 27.68 -5.89 10.40
C GLN A 173 28.10 -5.47 11.81
N ARG A 174 27.30 -5.84 12.84
CA ARG A 174 27.64 -5.55 14.25
C ARG A 174 28.73 -6.46 14.78
N SER A 175 28.72 -7.74 14.39
CA SER A 175 29.74 -8.71 14.82
C SER A 175 31.10 -8.50 14.16
N GLY A 176 31.15 -7.90 12.96
CA GLY A 176 32.38 -7.56 12.25
C GLY A 176 33.01 -6.20 12.62
N ARG A 177 32.40 -5.42 13.49
CA ARG A 177 32.99 -4.16 13.95
C ARG A 177 34.04 -4.42 15.04
N PRO A 178 35.32 -3.99 14.87
CA PRO A 178 36.32 -4.07 15.95
C PRO A 178 35.83 -3.26 17.16
N ALA A 179 36.03 -3.80 18.37
CA ALA A 179 35.73 -3.12 19.61
C ALA A 179 36.51 -1.80 19.65
N ILE A 180 35.80 -0.69 19.86
CA ILE A 180 36.41 0.64 20.06
C ILE A 180 37.23 0.54 21.37
N PRO A 181 38.59 0.74 21.36
CA PRO A 181 39.35 0.73 22.60
C PRO A 181 38.80 1.78 23.57
N ALA A 182 38.58 1.36 24.82
CA ALA A 182 38.14 2.26 25.87
C ALA A 182 39.12 3.44 25.93
N ARG A 183 38.63 4.69 25.85
CA ARG A 183 39.45 5.87 26.08
C ARG A 183 39.90 5.80 27.55
N SER A 184 41.17 5.54 27.76
CA SER A 184 41.82 5.74 29.06
C SER A 184 41.76 7.22 29.36
N GLY A 185 40.98 7.59 30.40
CA GLY A 185 40.94 8.93 30.99
C GLY A 185 42.18 9.24 31.80
#